data_9321fde4efd8edac5b9ecfc8043de65c
#
_entry.id   9321fde4efd8edac5b9ecfc8043de65c
#
_cell.length_a   1.000
_cell.length_b   1.000
_cell.length_c   1.000
_cell.angle_alpha   90.00
_cell.angle_beta   90.00
_cell.angle_gamma   90.00
#
_symmetry.space_group_name_H-M   'P 1'
#
loop_
_entity.id
_entity.type
_entity.pdbx_description
1 polymer ?
#
loop_
_entity_poly.entity_id
_entity_poly.type
_entity_poly.pdbx_seq_one_letter_code
_entity_poly.pdbx_strand_id
1 'polypeptide(L)'
;MDIEISYAFADLKTIVPLGLLLNELISNSLKYAFESADKSIIRIRLHENGEKLFLDYSDNGRWKPKGHDYAGFGLDLIQILTEQLNGTHTFHTDESGTRYSFELNKLG
;
A
#
# COMPACT_ATOMS: atom_id res chain seq x y z
N MET A 1 8.24 -9.37 -7.71
CA MET A 1 7.82 -8.04 -7.23
C MET A 1 8.36 -6.99 -8.18
N ASP A 2 7.50 -6.10 -8.64
CA ASP A 2 7.84 -5.03 -9.57
C ASP A 2 7.73 -3.70 -8.84
N ILE A 3 8.85 -2.99 -8.68
CA ILE A 3 8.91 -1.76 -7.89
C ILE A 3 9.48 -0.65 -8.76
N GLU A 4 8.71 0.44 -8.87
CA GLU A 4 9.12 1.64 -9.57
C GLU A 4 8.96 2.84 -8.64
N ILE A 5 10.07 3.45 -8.25
CA ILE A 5 10.08 4.57 -7.31
C ILE A 5 10.79 5.75 -7.95
N SER A 6 10.05 6.85 -8.08
CA SER A 6 10.56 8.12 -8.58
C SER A 6 10.33 9.18 -7.51
N TYR A 7 11.15 9.14 -6.46
CA TYR A 7 11.06 10.04 -5.33
C TYR A 7 12.44 10.19 -4.69
N ALA A 8 12.89 11.42 -4.54
CA ALA A 8 14.14 11.73 -3.82
C ALA A 8 13.83 11.93 -2.34
N PHE A 9 14.25 10.98 -1.52
CA PHE A 9 13.99 11.01 -0.09
C PHE A 9 14.93 11.99 0.60
N ALA A 10 14.37 13.04 1.18
CA ALA A 10 15.13 14.02 1.94
C ALA A 10 14.58 14.21 3.36
N ASP A 11 13.52 13.50 3.72
CA ASP A 11 12.70 13.87 4.86
C ASP A 11 12.23 12.62 5.60
N LEU A 12 12.73 12.47 6.83
CA LEU A 12 12.40 11.31 7.67
C LEU A 12 10.95 11.31 8.13
N LYS A 13 10.30 12.46 8.24
CA LYS A 13 8.90 12.54 8.63
C LYS A 13 7.98 11.90 7.61
N THR A 14 8.38 11.92 6.35
CA THR A 14 7.64 11.28 5.26
C THR A 14 8.08 9.83 5.07
N ILE A 15 9.38 9.56 5.09
CA ILE A 15 9.94 8.22 4.82
C ILE A 15 9.47 7.18 5.84
N VAL A 16 9.44 7.53 7.12
CA VAL A 16 9.14 6.54 8.16
C VAL A 16 7.69 6.03 8.03
N PRO A 17 6.66 6.89 8.02
CA PRO A 17 5.30 6.37 7.84
C PRO A 17 5.08 5.75 6.47
N LEU A 18 5.74 6.24 5.42
CA LEU A 18 5.64 5.65 4.09
C LEU A 18 6.21 4.23 4.07
N GLY A 19 7.36 4.01 4.69
CA GLY A 19 7.96 2.68 4.79
C GLY A 19 7.11 1.71 5.58
N LEU A 20 6.51 2.17 6.67
CA LEU A 20 5.57 1.35 7.47
C LEU A 20 4.33 1.00 6.66
N LEU A 21 3.81 1.95 5.89
CA LEU A 21 2.66 1.72 5.02
C LEU A 21 2.97 0.64 3.97
N LEU A 22 4.10 0.75 3.30
CA LEU A 22 4.51 -0.26 2.32
C LEU A 22 4.70 -1.63 2.95
N ASN A 23 5.31 -1.67 4.13
CA ASN A 23 5.50 -2.93 4.86
C ASN A 23 4.16 -3.60 5.17
N GLU A 24 3.17 -2.82 5.60
CA GLU A 24 1.83 -3.34 5.91
C GLU A 24 1.14 -3.89 4.65
N LEU A 25 1.22 -3.15 3.54
CA LEU A 25 0.63 -3.60 2.27
C LEU A 25 1.27 -4.90 1.77
N ILE A 26 2.59 -4.98 1.79
CA ILE A 26 3.30 -6.19 1.36
C ILE A 26 2.99 -7.37 2.27
N SER A 27 3.03 -7.17 3.58
CA SER A 27 2.68 -8.21 4.55
C SER A 27 1.27 -8.75 4.33
N ASN A 28 0.32 -7.86 4.08
CA ASN A 28 -1.06 -8.26 3.87
C ASN A 28 -1.23 -9.05 2.56
N SER A 29 -0.55 -8.65 1.50
CA SER A 29 -0.56 -9.40 0.25
C SER A 29 -0.07 -10.82 0.47
N LEU A 30 1.05 -10.98 1.19
CA LEU A 30 1.64 -12.28 1.44
C LEU A 30 0.79 -13.17 2.35
N LYS A 31 0.03 -12.55 3.28
CA LYS A 31 -0.79 -13.31 4.24
C LYS A 31 -2.17 -13.66 3.69
N TYR A 32 -2.78 -12.76 2.92
CA TYR A 32 -4.22 -12.84 2.65
C TYR A 32 -4.59 -12.91 1.18
N ALA A 33 -3.70 -12.50 0.29
CA ALA A 33 -4.04 -12.37 -1.11
C ALA A 33 -3.66 -13.60 -1.93
N PHE A 34 -2.66 -14.34 -1.52
CA PHE A 34 -2.10 -15.41 -2.33
C PHE A 34 -2.33 -16.78 -1.72
N GLU A 35 -2.81 -17.70 -2.55
CA GLU A 35 -2.90 -19.13 -2.19
C GLU A 35 -1.59 -19.84 -2.49
N SER A 36 -0.82 -19.35 -3.46
CA SER A 36 0.45 -19.91 -3.88
C SER A 36 1.43 -18.80 -4.18
N ALA A 37 2.66 -18.92 -3.68
CA ALA A 37 3.72 -17.95 -3.92
C ALA A 37 4.21 -17.96 -5.37
N ASP A 38 3.98 -19.05 -6.11
CA ASP A 38 4.57 -19.27 -7.44
C ASP A 38 4.06 -18.29 -8.50
N LYS A 39 2.85 -17.74 -8.31
CA LYS A 39 2.22 -16.84 -9.27
C LYS A 39 1.90 -15.49 -8.68
N SER A 40 2.51 -15.17 -7.54
CA SER A 40 2.26 -13.92 -6.84
C SER A 40 2.99 -12.77 -7.52
N ILE A 41 2.25 -11.75 -7.89
CA ILE A 41 2.79 -10.53 -8.49
C ILE A 41 2.37 -9.35 -7.62
N ILE A 42 3.35 -8.60 -7.14
CA ILE A 42 3.12 -7.35 -6.41
C ILE A 42 3.77 -6.24 -7.22
N ARG A 43 3.03 -5.17 -7.46
CA ARG A 43 3.51 -3.99 -8.16
C ARG A 43 3.38 -2.77 -7.28
N ILE A 44 4.47 -2.02 -7.18
CA ILE A 44 4.54 -0.80 -6.39
C ILE A 44 5.07 0.32 -7.28
N ARG A 45 4.31 1.40 -7.37
CA ARG A 45 4.71 2.60 -8.10
C ARG A 45 4.55 3.80 -7.19
N LEU A 46 5.63 4.52 -7.01
CA LEU A 46 5.67 5.73 -6.19
C LEU A 46 6.29 6.84 -7.01
N HIS A 47 5.59 7.95 -7.13
CA HIS A 47 6.11 9.13 -7.80
C HIS A 47 5.70 10.41 -7.07
N GLU A 48 6.50 11.44 -7.25
CA GLU A 48 6.22 12.75 -6.65
C GLU A 48 5.79 13.76 -7.68
N ASN A 49 4.95 14.70 -7.24
CA ASN A 49 4.54 15.84 -8.04
C ASN A 49 4.40 17.04 -7.10
N GLY A 50 5.44 17.88 -7.02
CA GLY A 50 5.49 18.97 -6.07
C GLY A 50 5.51 18.46 -4.64
N GLU A 51 4.56 18.90 -3.83
CA GLU A 51 4.42 18.48 -2.43
C GLU A 51 3.66 17.15 -2.28
N LYS A 52 3.15 16.61 -3.36
CA LYS A 52 2.32 15.40 -3.33
C LYS A 52 3.11 14.17 -3.71
N LEU A 53 2.71 13.04 -3.12
CA LEU A 53 3.20 11.71 -3.44
C LEU A 53 2.03 10.87 -3.89
N PHE A 54 2.20 10.16 -4.98
CA PHE A 54 1.22 9.21 -5.49
C PHE A 54 1.80 7.81 -5.38
N LEU A 55 1.11 6.97 -4.61
CA LEU A 55 1.50 5.58 -4.43
C LEU A 55 0.42 4.69 -4.99
N ASP A 56 0.78 3.88 -5.97
CA ASP A 56 -0.07 2.80 -6.49
C ASP A 56 0.51 1.47 -6.06
N TYR A 57 -0.30 0.70 -5.37
CA TYR A 57 0.06 -0.63 -4.92
C TYR A 57 -0.97 -1.62 -5.46
N SER A 58 -0.51 -2.68 -6.09
CA SER A 58 -1.40 -3.72 -6.57
C SER A 58 -0.78 -5.11 -6.44
N ASP A 59 -1.64 -6.11 -6.31
CA ASP A 59 -1.25 -7.50 -6.40
C ASP A 59 -2.27 -8.24 -7.28
N ASN A 60 -1.91 -9.44 -7.73
CA ASN A 60 -2.79 -10.28 -8.54
C ASN A 60 -3.57 -11.28 -7.69
N GLY A 61 -3.54 -11.13 -6.38
CA GLY A 61 -4.30 -11.96 -5.46
C GLY A 61 -5.61 -11.32 -5.07
N ARG A 62 -6.47 -12.09 -4.46
CA ARG A 62 -7.74 -11.62 -3.94
C ARG A 62 -7.67 -11.64 -2.42
N TRP A 63 -7.79 -10.48 -1.82
CA TRP A 63 -7.78 -10.36 -0.37
C TRP A 63 -9.10 -10.89 0.18
N LYS A 64 -9.01 -12.05 0.84
CA LYS A 64 -10.16 -12.71 1.45
C LYS A 64 -10.00 -12.64 2.97
N PRO A 65 -10.88 -11.92 3.67
CA PRO A 65 -10.86 -11.96 5.13
C PRO A 65 -11.25 -13.35 5.60
N LYS A 66 -10.56 -13.85 6.60
CA LYS A 66 -10.99 -15.05 7.30
C LYS A 66 -12.12 -14.64 8.24
N GLY A 67 -13.34 -15.10 7.96
CA GLY A 67 -14.51 -14.65 8.68
C GLY A 67 -14.95 -13.27 8.21
N HIS A 68 -15.42 -12.44 9.12
CA HIS A 68 -15.96 -11.12 8.81
C HIS A 68 -15.06 -9.98 9.30
N ASP A 69 -13.83 -10.28 9.63
CA ASP A 69 -12.96 -9.35 10.32
C ASP A 69 -11.89 -8.78 9.37
N TYR A 70 -12.19 -7.62 8.79
CA TYR A 70 -11.24 -6.87 7.98
C TYR A 70 -10.11 -6.28 8.80
N ALA A 71 -10.23 -6.22 10.12
CA ALA A 71 -9.16 -5.76 10.98
C ALA A 71 -7.93 -6.66 10.89
N GLY A 72 -8.12 -7.93 10.52
CA GLY A 72 -7.02 -8.85 10.27
C GLY A 72 -6.14 -8.48 9.07
N PHE A 73 -6.57 -7.52 8.24
CA PHE A 73 -5.79 -7.03 7.11
C PHE A 73 -4.88 -5.84 7.47
N GLY A 74 -4.90 -5.37 8.72
CA GLY A 74 -4.18 -4.16 9.09
C GLY A 74 -4.76 -2.89 8.48
N LEU A 75 -6.06 -2.90 8.13
CA LEU A 75 -6.69 -1.76 7.48
C LEU A 75 -6.71 -0.51 8.37
N ASP A 76 -6.84 -0.70 9.69
CA ASP A 76 -6.79 0.41 10.63
C ASP A 76 -5.43 1.09 10.62
N LEU A 77 -4.35 0.30 10.56
CA LEU A 77 -3.00 0.84 10.50
C LEU A 77 -2.74 1.55 9.17
N ILE A 78 -3.23 0.99 8.08
CA ILE A 78 -3.12 1.63 6.76
C ILE A 78 -3.82 2.99 6.78
N GLN A 79 -5.01 3.07 7.38
CA GLN A 79 -5.74 4.33 7.49
C GLN A 79 -4.99 5.35 8.38
N ILE A 80 -4.47 4.91 9.51
CA ILE A 80 -3.70 5.77 10.41
C ILE A 80 -2.46 6.33 9.71
N LEU A 81 -1.72 5.48 9.01
CA LEU A 81 -0.51 5.90 8.31
C LEU A 81 -0.84 6.85 7.14
N THR A 82 -1.94 6.60 6.45
CA THR A 82 -2.43 7.49 5.40
C THR A 82 -2.74 8.87 5.96
N GLU A 83 -3.42 8.92 7.11
CA GLU A 83 -3.74 10.18 7.78
C GLU A 83 -2.49 10.89 8.28
N GLN A 84 -1.49 10.16 8.76
CA GLN A 84 -0.21 10.76 9.17
C GLN A 84 0.49 11.44 8.01
N LEU A 85 0.28 10.96 6.78
CA LEU A 85 0.82 11.58 5.59
C LEU A 85 -0.16 12.58 4.96
N ASN A 86 -1.17 13.00 5.73
CA ASN A 86 -2.19 13.97 5.31
C ASN A 86 -2.81 13.59 3.95
N GLY A 87 -3.05 12.31 3.77
CA GLY A 87 -3.49 11.78 2.50
C GLY A 87 -4.81 11.06 2.55
N THR A 88 -5.20 10.57 1.39
CA THR A 88 -6.38 9.75 1.19
C THR A 88 -6.00 8.52 0.37
N HIS A 89 -6.85 7.50 0.42
CA HIS A 89 -6.64 6.31 -0.39
C HIS A 89 -7.95 5.69 -0.85
N THR A 90 -7.86 4.89 -1.91
CA THR A 90 -8.95 4.03 -2.36
C THR A 90 -8.46 2.59 -2.36
N PHE A 91 -9.38 1.67 -2.14
CA PHE A 91 -9.10 0.24 -2.08
C PHE A 91 -10.12 -0.50 -2.93
N HIS A 92 -9.64 -1.41 -3.76
CA HIS A 92 -10.51 -2.24 -4.58
C HIS A 92 -9.93 -3.64 -4.66
N THR A 93 -10.77 -4.65 -4.49
CA THR A 93 -10.38 -6.05 -4.67
C THR A 93 -11.46 -6.78 -5.44
N ASP A 94 -11.06 -7.58 -6.41
CA ASP A 94 -11.93 -8.42 -7.20
C ASP A 94 -11.18 -9.68 -7.64
N GLU A 95 -11.76 -10.44 -8.57
CA GLU A 95 -11.15 -11.68 -9.04
C GLU A 95 -9.85 -11.47 -9.82
N SER A 96 -9.63 -10.27 -10.34
CA SER A 96 -8.42 -9.95 -11.11
C SER A 96 -7.27 -9.47 -10.23
N GLY A 97 -7.55 -9.11 -8.97
CA GLY A 97 -6.52 -8.68 -8.04
C GLY A 97 -6.99 -7.60 -7.09
N THR A 98 -6.04 -7.04 -6.37
CA THR A 98 -6.27 -6.01 -5.37
C THR A 98 -5.47 -4.77 -5.73
N ARG A 99 -6.06 -3.59 -5.54
CA ARG A 99 -5.42 -2.32 -5.82
C ARG A 99 -5.68 -1.31 -4.71
N TYR A 100 -4.60 -0.64 -4.31
CA TYR A 100 -4.64 0.55 -3.48
C TYR A 100 -4.08 1.72 -4.26
N SER A 101 -4.74 2.86 -4.19
CA SER A 101 -4.24 4.12 -4.74
C SER A 101 -4.21 5.15 -3.64
N PHE A 102 -3.05 5.75 -3.39
CA PHE A 102 -2.85 6.74 -2.34
C PHE A 102 -2.45 8.07 -2.94
N GLU A 103 -3.05 9.13 -2.45
CA GLU A 103 -2.60 10.49 -2.66
C GLU A 103 -2.12 11.02 -1.31
N LEU A 104 -0.84 11.22 -1.18
CA LEU A 104 -0.18 11.57 0.09
C LEU A 104 0.51 12.93 -0.03
N ASN A 105 0.89 13.50 1.10
CA ASN A 105 1.61 14.77 1.14
C ASN A 105 2.94 14.59 1.84
N LYS A 106 3.96 15.29 1.34
CA LYS A 106 5.26 15.34 2.01
C LYS A 106 5.12 16.14 3.29
N LEU A 107 5.73 15.67 4.36
CA LEU A 107 5.62 16.28 5.70
C LEU A 107 6.79 17.20 6.04
N GLY A 108 7.85 17.14 5.26
CA GLY A 108 9.06 17.91 5.51
C GLY A 108 9.20 19.24 4.83
#